data_5b11c720884e71bfe5ff875f041dcee5
#
_entry.id   5b11c720884e71bfe5ff875f041dcee5
#
_cell.length_a   1.000
_cell.length_b   1.000
_cell.length_c   1.000
_cell.angle_alpha   90.00
_cell.angle_beta   90.00
_cell.angle_gamma   90.00
#
_symmetry.space_group_name_H-M   'P 1'
#
loop_
_entity.id
_entity.type
_entity.pdbx_description
1 polymer ?
#
loop_
_entity_poly.entity_id
_entity_poly.type
_entity_poly.pdbx_seq_one_letter_code
_entity_poly.pdbx_strand_id
1 'polypeptide(L)'
;MGKSIEVYINNVVVKSKIVSKHIGDLTNIFKILRGHKLRLNFSKCSFGVGSGKFLGYMVTHRGIKVNPDQVKAINYLQPRRNPKEVQKLTRMMAALNRFISRSANRCRPFFLLMNKWIGFEWTEECAQAFQQLKDYLSHPPIMSSLKWTKYCSLTSLWLLML
;
A
#
# COMPACT_ATOMS: atom_id res chain seq x y z
N MET A 1 -3.76 -12.96 -23.31
CA MET A 1 -3.45 -11.53 -23.46
C MET A 1 -3.45 -10.90 -22.08
N GLY A 2 -2.31 -10.43 -21.57
CA GLY A 2 -2.26 -9.73 -20.29
C GLY A 2 -2.91 -8.34 -20.48
N LYS A 3 -3.87 -8.01 -19.62
CA LYS A 3 -4.49 -6.69 -19.65
C LYS A 3 -3.41 -5.64 -19.32
N SER A 4 -3.18 -4.69 -20.24
CA SER A 4 -2.21 -3.60 -20.08
C SER A 4 -2.66 -2.53 -19.08
N ILE A 5 -3.91 -2.61 -18.62
CA ILE A 5 -4.53 -1.63 -17.74
C ILE A 5 -5.25 -2.31 -16.57
N GLU A 6 -5.07 -1.74 -15.39
CA GLU A 6 -5.87 -2.05 -14.20
C GLU A 6 -6.47 -0.75 -13.66
N VAL A 7 -7.77 -0.80 -13.40
CA VAL A 7 -8.54 0.35 -12.89
C VAL A 7 -9.17 -0.03 -11.56
N TYR A 8 -9.03 0.85 -10.58
CA TYR A 8 -9.71 0.72 -9.29
C TYR A 8 -10.16 2.11 -8.82
N ILE A 9 -11.46 2.33 -8.83
CA ILE A 9 -12.09 3.63 -8.50
C ILE A 9 -11.39 4.74 -9.32
N ASN A 10 -10.67 5.65 -8.67
CA ASN A 10 -9.98 6.79 -9.28
C ASN A 10 -8.50 6.51 -9.63
N ASN A 11 -8.06 5.28 -9.49
CA ASN A 11 -6.67 4.89 -9.75
C ASN A 11 -6.59 4.01 -11.00
N VAL A 12 -5.72 4.37 -11.90
CA VAL A 12 -5.45 3.61 -13.13
C VAL A 12 -3.96 3.28 -13.17
N VAL A 13 -3.64 2.02 -13.36
CA VAL A 13 -2.26 1.57 -13.62
C VAL A 13 -2.18 1.01 -15.03
N VAL A 14 -1.28 1.57 -15.80
CA VAL A 14 -0.90 1.07 -17.12
C VAL A 14 0.42 0.35 -17.00
N LYS A 15 0.46 -0.89 -17.47
CA LYS A 15 1.64 -1.74 -17.41
C LYS A 15 1.92 -2.36 -18.77
N SER A 16 3.17 -2.35 -19.20
CA SER A 16 3.59 -2.91 -20.48
C SER A 16 4.82 -3.79 -20.29
N LYS A 17 4.85 -4.93 -20.99
CA LYS A 17 6.00 -5.85 -20.96
C LYS A 17 7.20 -5.31 -21.76
N ILE A 18 6.92 -4.51 -22.75
CA ILE A 18 7.90 -3.97 -23.70
C ILE A 18 7.79 -2.45 -23.67
N VAL A 19 8.90 -1.77 -23.42
CA VAL A 19 8.96 -0.32 -23.29
C VAL A 19 8.43 0.38 -24.56
N SER A 20 8.80 -0.08 -25.74
CA SER A 20 8.35 0.50 -27.00
C SER A 20 6.83 0.44 -27.22
N LYS A 21 6.16 -0.55 -26.63
CA LYS A 21 4.68 -0.66 -26.69
C LYS A 21 3.97 0.23 -25.66
N HIS A 22 4.68 0.68 -24.63
CA HIS A 22 4.08 1.43 -23.54
C HIS A 22 3.46 2.75 -23.99
N ILE A 23 4.12 3.44 -24.91
CA ILE A 23 3.61 4.69 -25.50
C ILE A 23 2.31 4.44 -26.28
N GLY A 24 2.25 3.34 -27.06
CA GLY A 24 1.03 2.95 -27.76
C GLY A 24 -0.12 2.61 -26.82
N ASP A 25 0.16 1.84 -25.76
CA ASP A 25 -0.81 1.49 -24.72
C ASP A 25 -1.35 2.75 -24.03
N LEU A 26 -0.48 3.70 -23.65
CA LEU A 26 -0.86 4.99 -23.08
C LEU A 26 -1.70 5.82 -24.05
N THR A 27 -1.32 5.90 -25.32
CA THR A 27 -2.07 6.65 -26.33
C THR A 27 -3.50 6.14 -26.47
N ASN A 28 -3.66 4.81 -26.49
CA ASN A 28 -4.99 4.19 -26.54
C ASN A 28 -5.82 4.50 -25.30
N ILE A 29 -5.22 4.44 -24.11
CA ILE A 29 -5.91 4.75 -22.86
C ILE A 29 -6.33 6.22 -22.82
N PHE A 30 -5.46 7.15 -23.24
CA PHE A 30 -5.82 8.56 -23.30
C PHE A 30 -6.95 8.84 -24.29
N LYS A 31 -7.03 8.13 -25.42
CA LYS A 31 -8.18 8.22 -26.34
C LYS A 31 -9.47 7.79 -25.65
N ILE A 32 -9.45 6.68 -24.89
CA ILE A 32 -10.61 6.18 -24.14
C ILE A 32 -11.03 7.19 -23.06
N LEU A 33 -10.09 7.66 -22.25
CA LEU A 33 -10.37 8.64 -21.19
C LEU A 33 -10.99 9.93 -21.76
N ARG A 34 -10.44 10.42 -22.89
CA ARG A 34 -10.95 11.61 -23.58
C ARG A 34 -12.35 11.38 -24.15
N GLY A 35 -12.63 10.20 -24.73
CA GLY A 35 -13.96 9.82 -25.21
C GLY A 35 -15.02 9.83 -24.11
N HIS A 36 -14.65 9.43 -22.89
CA HIS A 36 -15.52 9.46 -21.70
C HIS A 36 -15.46 10.78 -20.93
N LYS A 37 -14.81 11.83 -21.45
CA LYS A 37 -14.64 13.14 -20.79
C LYS A 37 -13.98 13.06 -19.40
N LEU A 38 -13.20 12.03 -19.13
CA LEU A 38 -12.49 11.84 -17.87
C LEU A 38 -11.23 12.71 -17.84
N ARG A 39 -10.99 13.38 -16.71
CA ARG A 39 -9.82 14.24 -16.51
C ARG A 39 -8.81 13.56 -15.59
N LEU A 40 -7.52 13.78 -15.87
CA LEU A 40 -6.43 13.28 -15.05
C LEU A 40 -5.93 14.36 -14.10
N ASN A 41 -5.63 13.96 -12.87
CA ASN A 41 -4.89 14.80 -11.94
C ASN A 41 -3.38 14.61 -12.17
N PHE A 42 -2.78 15.46 -13.02
CA PHE A 42 -1.37 15.34 -13.41
C PHE A 42 -0.41 15.42 -12.22
N SER A 43 -0.74 16.17 -11.16
CA SER A 43 0.12 16.27 -9.97
C SER A 43 0.26 14.94 -9.22
N LYS A 44 -0.67 14.00 -9.44
CA LYS A 44 -0.66 12.65 -8.84
C LYS A 44 -0.28 11.55 -9.82
N CYS A 45 -0.07 11.88 -11.10
CA CYS A 45 0.34 10.92 -12.11
C CYS A 45 1.85 10.70 -12.09
N SER A 46 2.28 9.46 -12.30
CA SER A 46 3.68 9.09 -12.48
C SER A 46 3.81 8.30 -13.77
N PHE A 47 4.70 8.72 -14.65
CA PHE A 47 4.88 8.14 -15.98
C PHE A 47 6.24 7.45 -16.10
N GLY A 48 6.28 6.31 -16.80
CA GLY A 48 7.53 5.63 -17.18
C GLY A 48 8.37 5.19 -15.98
N VAL A 49 7.76 4.89 -14.83
CA VAL A 49 8.48 4.52 -13.61
C VAL A 49 8.59 2.99 -13.49
N GLY A 50 9.70 2.51 -12.93
CA GLY A 50 9.89 1.08 -12.63
C GLY A 50 9.10 0.62 -11.39
N SER A 51 8.56 1.56 -10.60
CA SER A 51 7.70 1.32 -9.46
C SER A 51 6.78 2.51 -9.23
N GLY A 52 5.58 2.25 -8.69
CA GLY A 52 4.59 3.30 -8.44
C GLY A 52 3.72 3.01 -7.23
N LYS A 53 3.19 4.07 -6.62
CA LYS A 53 2.19 3.94 -5.55
C LYS A 53 0.84 3.60 -6.17
N PHE A 54 0.20 2.53 -5.68
CA PHE A 54 -1.13 2.12 -6.10
C PHE A 54 -1.88 1.56 -4.89
N LEU A 55 -3.06 2.11 -4.60
CA LEU A 55 -3.90 1.72 -3.45
C LEU A 55 -3.16 1.70 -2.09
N GLY A 56 -2.24 2.64 -1.89
CA GLY A 56 -1.45 2.70 -0.66
C GLY A 56 -0.24 1.75 -0.61
N TYR A 57 -0.02 0.94 -1.66
CA TYR A 57 1.11 0.02 -1.78
C TYR A 57 2.11 0.50 -2.82
N MET A 58 3.33 -0.04 -2.76
CA MET A 58 4.33 0.13 -3.81
C MET A 58 4.28 -1.08 -4.75
N VAL A 59 3.89 -0.86 -6.00
CA VAL A 59 3.95 -1.87 -7.06
C VAL A 59 5.32 -1.77 -7.73
N THR A 60 6.03 -2.88 -7.79
CA THR A 60 7.37 -2.99 -8.38
C THR A 60 7.42 -4.17 -9.35
N HIS A 61 8.50 -4.27 -10.14
CA HIS A 61 8.74 -5.43 -11.01
C HIS A 61 8.86 -6.76 -10.24
N ARG A 62 9.23 -6.72 -8.94
CA ARG A 62 9.35 -7.90 -8.06
C ARG A 62 8.05 -8.27 -7.37
N GLY A 63 7.05 -7.41 -7.42
CA GLY A 63 5.78 -7.60 -6.73
C GLY A 63 5.34 -6.37 -5.95
N ILE A 64 4.44 -6.58 -5.00
CA ILE A 64 3.84 -5.54 -4.17
C ILE A 64 4.61 -5.42 -2.86
N LYS A 65 5.00 -4.21 -2.50
CA LYS A 65 5.66 -3.88 -1.23
C LYS A 65 4.80 -2.93 -0.40
N VAL A 66 5.04 -2.94 0.89
CA VAL A 66 4.54 -1.91 1.79
C VAL A 66 5.04 -0.53 1.34
N ASN A 67 4.20 0.48 1.47
CA ASN A 67 4.65 1.86 1.27
C ASN A 67 5.65 2.24 2.37
N PRO A 68 6.88 2.67 2.02
CA PRO A 68 7.90 3.06 2.99
C PRO A 68 7.46 4.16 3.96
N ASP A 69 6.58 5.07 3.50
CA ASP A 69 6.06 6.14 4.35
C ASP A 69 5.20 5.60 5.50
N GLN A 70 4.45 4.51 5.25
CA GLN A 70 3.65 3.85 6.29
C GLN A 70 4.54 3.12 7.31
N VAL A 71 5.61 2.48 6.83
CA VAL A 71 6.59 1.83 7.72
C VAL A 71 7.28 2.88 8.59
N LYS A 72 7.75 3.99 7.99
CA LYS A 72 8.34 5.11 8.72
C LYS A 72 7.37 5.65 9.77
N ALA A 73 6.09 5.87 9.40
CA ALA A 73 5.08 6.37 10.32
C ALA A 73 4.91 5.46 11.54
N ILE A 74 4.98 4.12 11.39
CA ILE A 74 4.93 3.19 12.53
C ILE A 74 6.23 3.23 13.34
N ASN A 75 7.39 3.28 12.68
CA ASN A 75 8.68 3.29 13.37
C ASN A 75 8.88 4.55 14.23
N TYR A 76 8.35 5.69 13.79
CA TYR A 76 8.39 6.95 14.57
C TYR A 76 7.38 7.00 15.71
N LEU A 77 6.44 6.03 15.79
CA LEU A 77 5.51 6.00 16.90
C LEU A 77 6.23 5.65 18.21
N GLN A 78 5.93 6.44 19.25
CA GLN A 78 6.37 6.16 20.62
C GLN A 78 5.40 5.14 21.28
N PRO A 79 5.81 4.47 22.38
CA PRO A 79 4.92 3.63 23.17
C PRO A 79 3.66 4.40 23.58
N ARG A 80 2.52 3.73 23.56
CA ARG A 80 1.23 4.40 23.64
C ARG A 80 0.78 4.62 25.06
N ARG A 81 0.37 5.87 25.37
CA ARG A 81 -0.05 6.28 26.72
C ARG A 81 -1.57 6.39 26.86
N ASN A 82 -2.32 6.33 25.77
CA ASN A 82 -3.77 6.48 25.80
C ASN A 82 -4.48 5.60 24.75
N PRO A 83 -5.78 5.29 24.96
CA PRO A 83 -6.55 4.43 24.05
C PRO A 83 -6.64 4.94 22.60
N LYS A 84 -6.70 6.28 22.42
CA LYS A 84 -6.79 6.89 21.07
C LYS A 84 -5.55 6.60 20.23
N GLU A 85 -4.41 6.58 20.87
CA GLU A 85 -3.14 6.26 20.18
C GLU A 85 -3.06 4.78 19.80
N VAL A 86 -3.52 3.87 20.66
CA VAL A 86 -3.63 2.44 20.34
C VAL A 86 -4.61 2.22 19.19
N GLN A 87 -5.73 2.94 19.19
CA GLN A 87 -6.69 2.89 18.09
C GLN A 87 -6.07 3.36 16.75
N LYS A 88 -5.24 4.41 16.79
CA LYS A 88 -4.49 4.87 15.62
C LYS A 88 -3.51 3.79 15.13
N LEU A 89 -2.76 3.16 16.06
CA LEU A 89 -1.84 2.08 15.74
C LEU A 89 -2.59 0.89 15.10
N THR A 90 -3.68 0.43 15.70
CA THR A 90 -4.46 -0.71 15.17
C THR A 90 -5.03 -0.43 13.79
N ARG A 91 -5.46 0.80 13.47
CA ARG A 91 -5.87 1.18 12.12
C ARG A 91 -4.72 1.11 11.11
N MET A 92 -3.54 1.58 11.49
CA MET A 92 -2.35 1.50 10.63
C MET A 92 -1.95 0.03 10.38
N MET A 93 -2.03 -0.82 11.40
CA MET A 93 -1.75 -2.24 11.29
C MET A 93 -2.79 -2.97 10.43
N ALA A 94 -4.08 -2.61 10.55
CA ALA A 94 -5.14 -3.14 9.70
C ALA A 94 -4.88 -2.84 8.22
N ALA A 95 -4.39 -1.63 7.89
CA ALA A 95 -4.00 -1.27 6.54
C ALA A 95 -2.82 -2.09 6.01
N LEU A 96 -1.95 -2.59 6.89
CA LEU A 96 -0.76 -3.38 6.57
C LEU A 96 -0.93 -4.89 6.80
N ASN A 97 -2.12 -5.36 7.19
CA ASN A 97 -2.34 -6.74 7.61
C ASN A 97 -1.87 -7.79 6.59
N ARG A 98 -1.99 -7.48 5.29
CA ARG A 98 -1.56 -8.36 4.19
C ARG A 98 -0.05 -8.63 4.19
N PHE A 99 0.73 -7.69 4.72
CA PHE A 99 2.19 -7.79 4.79
C PHE A 99 2.69 -8.31 6.12
N ILE A 100 1.82 -8.43 7.10
CA ILE A 100 2.17 -8.91 8.44
C ILE A 100 1.75 -10.37 8.55
N SER A 101 2.74 -11.28 8.49
CA SER A 101 2.48 -12.70 8.72
C SER A 101 1.89 -12.90 10.11
N ARG A 102 0.84 -13.74 10.21
CA ARG A 102 0.11 -13.98 11.47
C ARG A 102 -0.32 -12.68 12.17
N SER A 103 -0.82 -11.72 11.38
CA SER A 103 -1.20 -10.39 11.88
C SER A 103 -2.13 -10.45 13.09
N ALA A 104 -3.11 -11.37 13.11
CA ALA A 104 -4.02 -11.55 14.22
C ALA A 104 -3.27 -11.83 15.55
N ASN A 105 -2.28 -12.73 15.54
CA ASN A 105 -1.50 -13.07 16.72
C ASN A 105 -0.60 -11.91 17.17
N ARG A 106 0.09 -11.27 16.20
CA ARG A 106 0.99 -10.14 16.50
C ARG A 106 0.25 -8.91 17.00
N CYS A 107 -0.99 -8.72 16.56
CA CYS A 107 -1.82 -7.56 16.93
C CYS A 107 -2.71 -7.81 18.15
N ARG A 108 -2.83 -9.07 18.60
CA ARG A 108 -3.70 -9.47 19.71
C ARG A 108 -3.52 -8.63 20.96
N PRO A 109 -2.30 -8.33 21.48
CA PRO A 109 -2.12 -7.52 22.68
C PRO A 109 -2.78 -6.14 22.56
N PHE A 110 -2.71 -5.52 21.39
CA PHE A 110 -3.29 -4.19 21.16
C PHE A 110 -4.81 -4.22 21.09
N PHE A 111 -5.39 -5.28 20.52
CA PHE A 111 -6.85 -5.45 20.50
C PHE A 111 -7.39 -5.72 21.89
N LEU A 112 -6.67 -6.48 22.72
CA LEU A 112 -7.06 -6.72 24.12
C LEU A 112 -7.04 -5.43 24.95
N LEU A 113 -6.07 -4.53 24.71
CA LEU A 113 -6.05 -3.21 25.32
C LEU A 113 -7.24 -2.35 24.94
N MET A 114 -7.69 -2.42 23.69
CA MET A 114 -8.85 -1.65 23.22
C MET A 114 -10.17 -2.10 23.86
N ASN A 115 -10.28 -3.37 24.22
CA ASN A 115 -11.46 -3.93 24.87
C ASN A 115 -11.55 -3.61 26.38
N LYS A 116 -10.44 -3.17 26.99
CA LYS A 116 -10.41 -2.75 28.39
C LYS A 116 -10.72 -1.25 28.49
N TRP A 117 -12.00 -0.90 28.56
CA TRP A 117 -12.46 0.50 28.70
C TRP A 117 -12.13 1.12 30.07
N ILE A 118 -11.94 0.29 31.08
CA ILE A 118 -11.62 0.69 32.47
C ILE A 118 -10.22 0.17 32.79
N GLY A 119 -9.28 1.07 33.10
CA GLY A 119 -7.91 0.72 33.46
C GLY A 119 -6.99 0.46 32.24
N PHE A 120 -6.92 1.43 31.31
CA PHE A 120 -5.94 1.37 30.23
C PHE A 120 -4.52 1.38 30.82
N GLU A 121 -3.79 0.31 30.60
CA GLU A 121 -2.40 0.18 30.99
C GLU A 121 -1.59 -0.42 29.82
N TRP A 122 -0.52 0.27 29.42
CA TRP A 122 0.41 -0.22 28.42
C TRP A 122 1.34 -1.24 29.07
N THR A 123 1.02 -2.52 28.89
CA THR A 123 1.74 -3.63 29.51
C THR A 123 3.07 -3.91 28.82
N GLU A 124 3.99 -4.62 29.51
CA GLU A 124 5.25 -5.08 28.94
C GLU A 124 5.03 -5.99 27.74
N GLU A 125 3.98 -6.83 27.75
CA GLU A 125 3.59 -7.65 26.60
C GLU A 125 3.30 -6.79 25.36
N CYS A 126 2.62 -5.66 25.55
CA CYS A 126 2.35 -4.71 24.45
C CYS A 126 3.62 -4.02 23.97
N ALA A 127 4.53 -3.68 24.87
CA ALA A 127 5.81 -3.08 24.51
C ALA A 127 6.66 -4.04 23.65
N GLN A 128 6.76 -5.30 24.07
CA GLN A 128 7.47 -6.34 23.33
C GLN A 128 6.82 -6.62 21.96
N ALA A 129 5.49 -6.76 21.93
CA ALA A 129 4.76 -6.96 20.67
C ALA A 129 4.95 -5.77 19.69
N PHE A 130 5.02 -4.55 20.23
CA PHE A 130 5.25 -3.35 19.44
C PHE A 130 6.68 -3.30 18.87
N GLN A 131 7.67 -3.67 19.66
CA GLN A 131 9.06 -3.75 19.18
C GLN A 131 9.20 -4.83 18.10
N GLN A 132 8.68 -6.03 18.34
CA GLN A 132 8.67 -7.11 17.34
C GLN A 132 7.98 -6.71 16.03
N LEU A 133 6.92 -5.91 16.12
CA LEU A 133 6.25 -5.37 14.93
C LEU A 133 7.13 -4.39 14.17
N LYS A 134 7.82 -3.48 14.84
CA LYS A 134 8.76 -2.54 14.23
C LYS A 134 9.91 -3.28 13.53
N ASP A 135 10.49 -4.27 14.19
CA ASP A 135 11.59 -5.08 13.65
C ASP A 135 11.12 -5.84 12.40
N TYR A 136 9.92 -6.43 12.46
CA TYR A 136 9.33 -7.11 11.31
C TYR A 136 9.07 -6.17 10.13
N LEU A 137 8.56 -4.97 10.38
CA LEU A 137 8.26 -3.99 9.34
C LEU A 137 9.52 -3.29 8.80
N SER A 138 10.65 -3.37 9.49
CA SER A 138 11.94 -2.89 8.98
C SER A 138 12.41 -3.72 7.78
N HIS A 139 12.00 -5.00 7.70
CA HIS A 139 12.29 -5.91 6.59
C HIS A 139 10.99 -6.52 6.05
N PRO A 140 10.07 -5.71 5.50
CA PRO A 140 8.77 -6.19 5.09
C PRO A 140 8.89 -7.17 3.93
N PRO A 141 8.09 -8.26 3.93
CA PRO A 141 8.09 -9.21 2.83
C PRO A 141 7.60 -8.56 1.54
N ILE A 142 8.15 -9.01 0.43
CA ILE A 142 7.65 -8.67 -0.89
C ILE A 142 6.58 -9.71 -1.25
N MET A 143 5.36 -9.25 -1.49
CA MET A 143 4.30 -10.12 -2.00
C MET A 143 4.47 -10.26 -3.51
N SER A 144 4.96 -11.42 -3.95
CA SER A 144 5.03 -11.77 -5.37
C SER A 144 3.89 -12.71 -5.74
N SER A 145 3.24 -12.47 -6.89
CA SER A 145 2.35 -13.47 -7.47
C SER A 145 3.18 -14.50 -8.22
N LEU A 146 2.88 -15.78 -8.05
CA LEU A 146 3.52 -16.89 -8.78
C LEU A 146 3.35 -16.79 -10.32
N LYS A 147 2.43 -15.93 -10.81
CA LYS A 147 2.12 -15.71 -12.23
C LYS A 147 2.47 -14.30 -12.75
N TRP A 148 3.20 -13.49 -12.00
CA TRP A 148 3.57 -12.15 -12.47
C TRP A 148 4.69 -12.23 -13.49
N THR A 149 4.33 -12.12 -14.75
CA THR A 149 5.30 -11.81 -15.81
C THR A 149 5.93 -10.44 -15.52
N LYS A 150 7.25 -10.38 -15.60
CA LYS A 150 8.03 -9.15 -15.40
C LYS A 150 7.51 -8.05 -16.34
N TYR A 151 7.00 -6.96 -15.77
CA TYR A 151 6.64 -5.76 -16.53
C TYR A 151 7.82 -4.79 -16.54
N CYS A 152 8.14 -4.28 -17.72
CA CYS A 152 9.29 -3.38 -17.90
C CYS A 152 8.95 -1.92 -17.62
N SER A 153 7.68 -1.54 -17.74
CA SER A 153 7.27 -0.14 -17.58
C SER A 153 5.88 -0.05 -16.93
N LEU A 154 5.74 0.88 -16.00
CA LEU A 154 4.52 1.19 -15.28
C LEU A 154 4.19 2.67 -15.41
N THR A 155 2.92 2.97 -15.56
CA THR A 155 2.40 4.33 -15.45
C THR A 155 1.21 4.31 -14.52
N SER A 156 1.26 5.12 -13.47
CA SER A 156 0.17 5.31 -12.52
C SER A 156 -0.53 6.62 -12.85
N LEU A 157 -1.83 6.55 -13.09
CA LEU A 157 -2.69 7.68 -13.42
C LEU A 157 -3.75 7.84 -12.34
N TRP A 158 -4.03 9.08 -11.96
CA TRP A 158 -5.11 9.42 -11.03
C TRP A 158 -6.20 10.18 -11.77
N LEU A 159 -7.41 9.65 -11.71
CA LEU A 159 -8.58 10.27 -12.29
C LEU A 159 -9.18 11.29 -11.32
N LEU A 160 -9.53 12.47 -11.84
CA LEU A 160 -10.42 13.39 -11.17
C LEU A 160 -11.84 13.04 -11.61
N MET A 161 -12.68 12.61 -10.67
CA MET A 161 -14.12 12.67 -10.87
C MET A 161 -14.55 14.12 -10.61
N LEU A 162 -15.19 14.71 -11.61
CA LEU A 162 -15.92 15.98 -11.50
C LEU A 162 -17.30 15.67 -10.98
#